data_b49a379f20fec7665c2487ac5b026c57
#
_entry.id   b49a379f20fec7665c2487ac5b026c57
#
_cell.length_a   1.000
_cell.length_b   1.000
_cell.length_c   1.000
_cell.angle_alpha   90.00
_cell.angle_beta   90.00
_cell.angle_gamma   90.00
#
_symmetry.space_group_name_H-M   'P 1'
#
loop_
_entity.id
_entity.type
_entity.pdbx_description
1 polymer ?
#
loop_
_entity_poly.entity_id
_entity_poly.type
_entity_poly.pdbx_seq_one_letter_code
_entity_poly.pdbx_strand_id
1 'polypeptide(L)'
;REPVRLVTAGRTDTGVHATGQVAHVDVPSVALRFVYPRTPRPDDPEFLPLVRRLARFLPADVRVRQIVRAAPGFDARFSALRRHYEYRLSLAPYGVEPQQARFITPWSRPLDLEAMTAASRELLGLQDFAAFCRFREGATTIRDLQRLDWQRSGDLVTAHVTADAFCWNMVRSLVGALLAVGEGRREPGWIAGLLAADSRSSEYAAAPARGLTLVSVDY
;
A
#
# COMPACT_ATOMS: atom_id res chain seq x y z
N ARG A 1 -5.07 -3.81 -33.34
CA ARG A 1 -5.25 -3.54 -31.89
C ARG A 1 -3.91 -3.13 -31.35
N GLU A 2 -3.74 -1.87 -30.99
CA GLU A 2 -2.53 -1.40 -30.38
C GLU A 2 -2.55 -1.72 -28.86
N PRO A 3 -1.41 -2.17 -28.29
CA PRO A 3 -1.32 -2.37 -26.85
C PRO A 3 -1.40 -1.03 -26.13
N VAL A 4 -2.21 -0.98 -25.08
CA VAL A 4 -2.39 0.21 -24.25
C VAL A 4 -1.54 0.06 -22.99
N ARG A 5 -0.73 1.07 -22.65
CA ARG A 5 0.10 1.07 -21.46
C ARG A 5 -0.70 1.55 -20.26
N LEU A 6 -0.82 0.69 -19.26
CA LEU A 6 -1.40 1.05 -17.97
C LEU A 6 -0.28 1.46 -16.99
N VAL A 7 -0.42 2.63 -16.37
CA VAL A 7 0.51 3.13 -15.35
C VAL A 7 -0.23 3.23 -14.02
N THR A 8 0.29 2.59 -12.98
CA THR A 8 -0.30 2.56 -11.63
C THR A 8 0.41 3.53 -10.69
N ALA A 9 -0.29 4.07 -9.70
CA ALA A 9 0.26 4.95 -8.66
C ALA A 9 1.37 4.28 -7.84
N GLY A 10 1.27 2.98 -7.62
CA GLY A 10 2.28 2.17 -6.97
C GLY A 10 2.13 0.70 -7.36
N ARG A 11 3.26 0.02 -7.51
CA ARG A 11 3.24 -1.44 -7.68
C ARG A 11 3.00 -2.08 -6.33
N THR A 12 2.20 -3.12 -6.29
CA THR A 12 2.04 -4.01 -5.13
C THR A 12 2.78 -5.32 -5.39
N ASP A 13 3.50 -5.81 -4.39
CA ASP A 13 4.17 -7.11 -4.47
C ASP A 13 3.13 -8.24 -4.45
N THR A 14 3.55 -9.44 -4.82
CA THR A 14 2.71 -10.65 -4.72
C THR A 14 2.16 -10.83 -3.31
N GLY A 15 0.85 -10.97 -3.18
CA GLY A 15 0.14 -11.11 -1.90
C GLY A 15 -0.16 -9.81 -1.16
N VAL A 16 0.24 -8.65 -1.70
CA VAL A 16 -0.17 -7.32 -1.21
C VAL A 16 -1.47 -6.93 -1.89
N HIS A 17 -2.36 -6.30 -1.14
CA HIS A 17 -3.71 -5.91 -1.59
C HIS A 17 -3.81 -4.41 -1.88
N ALA A 18 -4.87 -4.03 -2.57
CA ALA A 18 -5.23 -2.63 -2.77
C ALA A 18 -6.74 -2.45 -2.83
N THR A 19 -7.28 -1.54 -2.03
CA THR A 19 -8.67 -1.08 -2.12
C THR A 19 -8.78 0.29 -2.78
N GLY A 20 -7.65 1.02 -2.87
CA GLY A 20 -7.56 2.36 -3.43
C GLY A 20 -6.44 2.54 -4.47
N GLN A 21 -6.12 1.51 -5.26
CA GLN A 21 -5.17 1.66 -6.37
C GLN A 21 -5.73 2.64 -7.41
N VAL A 22 -4.86 3.51 -7.91
CA VAL A 22 -5.14 4.42 -9.02
C VAL A 22 -4.25 4.07 -10.20
N ALA A 23 -4.82 4.12 -11.40
CA ALA A 23 -4.09 3.91 -12.63
C ALA A 23 -4.55 4.90 -13.69
N HIS A 24 -3.66 5.29 -14.60
CA HIS A 24 -4.06 6.01 -15.80
C HIS A 24 -3.69 5.24 -17.05
N VAL A 25 -4.36 5.60 -18.14
CA VAL A 25 -4.17 5.03 -19.47
C VAL A 25 -4.51 6.09 -20.51
N ASP A 26 -3.65 6.23 -21.51
CA ASP A 26 -3.92 7.06 -22.67
C ASP A 26 -4.56 6.22 -23.77
N VAL A 27 -5.73 6.63 -24.21
CA VAL A 27 -6.47 5.94 -25.27
C VAL A 27 -6.92 6.92 -26.36
N PRO A 28 -6.82 6.55 -27.65
CA PRO A 28 -7.37 7.38 -28.72
C PRO A 28 -8.87 7.63 -28.50
N SER A 29 -9.34 8.85 -28.73
CA SER A 29 -10.75 9.23 -28.57
C SER A 29 -11.69 8.36 -29.39
N VAL A 30 -11.23 7.87 -30.55
CA VAL A 30 -12.00 6.95 -31.40
C VAL A 30 -12.28 5.62 -30.69
N ALA A 31 -11.39 5.14 -29.83
CA ALA A 31 -11.60 3.88 -29.09
C ALA A 31 -12.74 4.00 -28.06
N LEU A 32 -12.98 5.19 -27.54
CA LEU A 32 -14.04 5.44 -26.56
C LEU A 32 -15.43 5.36 -27.19
N ARG A 33 -15.58 5.62 -28.51
CA ARG A 33 -16.89 5.55 -29.22
C ARG A 33 -17.51 4.16 -29.15
N PHE A 34 -16.72 3.10 -29.03
CA PHE A 34 -17.21 1.72 -28.92
C PHE A 34 -17.67 1.34 -27.50
N VAL A 35 -17.46 2.20 -26.53
CA VAL A 35 -17.75 1.96 -25.12
C VAL A 35 -19.03 2.67 -24.68
N TYR A 36 -19.43 3.73 -25.39
CA TYR A 36 -20.64 4.47 -25.09
C TYR A 36 -21.89 3.72 -25.58
N PRO A 37 -22.93 3.60 -24.74
CA PRO A 37 -24.24 3.13 -25.21
C PRO A 37 -24.79 4.12 -26.26
N ARG A 38 -25.56 3.62 -27.23
CA ARG A 38 -26.23 4.49 -28.21
C ARG A 38 -27.15 5.54 -27.57
N THR A 39 -27.66 5.26 -26.39
CA THR A 39 -28.49 6.15 -25.56
C THR A 39 -27.93 6.13 -24.11
N PRO A 40 -27.06 7.06 -23.71
CA PRO A 40 -26.67 7.20 -22.31
C PRO A 40 -27.86 7.67 -21.48
N ARG A 41 -28.01 7.13 -20.28
CA ARG A 41 -28.95 7.68 -19.29
C ARG A 41 -28.36 8.99 -18.76
N PRO A 42 -29.13 10.08 -18.63
CA PRO A 42 -28.60 11.38 -18.23
C PRO A 42 -27.82 11.36 -16.91
N ASP A 43 -28.20 10.50 -15.97
CA ASP A 43 -27.63 10.43 -14.61
C ASP A 43 -26.52 9.38 -14.46
N ASP A 44 -26.21 8.61 -15.51
CA ASP A 44 -25.13 7.61 -15.44
C ASP A 44 -23.74 8.30 -15.53
N PRO A 45 -22.78 7.94 -14.68
CA PRO A 45 -21.40 8.38 -14.84
C PRO A 45 -20.86 8.07 -16.24
N GLU A 46 -20.12 9.00 -16.83
CA GLU A 46 -19.66 8.95 -18.23
C GLU A 46 -19.11 7.56 -18.64
N PHE A 47 -18.31 6.93 -17.80
CA PHE A 47 -17.65 5.65 -18.12
C PHE A 47 -18.28 4.42 -17.46
N LEU A 48 -19.47 4.51 -16.89
CA LEU A 48 -20.14 3.37 -16.26
C LEU A 48 -20.27 2.15 -17.18
N PRO A 49 -20.58 2.28 -18.49
CA PRO A 49 -20.61 1.13 -19.39
C PRO A 49 -19.26 0.42 -19.52
N LEU A 50 -18.14 1.18 -19.49
CA LEU A 50 -16.79 0.61 -19.51
C LEU A 50 -16.49 -0.13 -18.21
N VAL A 51 -16.83 0.45 -17.05
CA VAL A 51 -16.69 -0.22 -15.75
C VAL A 51 -17.43 -1.55 -15.74
N ARG A 52 -18.69 -1.57 -16.17
CA ARG A 52 -19.51 -2.81 -16.27
C ARG A 52 -18.91 -3.84 -17.22
N ARG A 53 -18.35 -3.39 -18.35
CA ARG A 53 -17.69 -4.27 -19.32
C ARG A 53 -16.42 -4.87 -18.74
N LEU A 54 -15.55 -4.06 -18.12
CA LEU A 54 -14.32 -4.53 -17.47
C LEU A 54 -14.61 -5.55 -16.37
N ALA A 55 -15.68 -5.39 -15.61
CA ALA A 55 -16.06 -6.33 -14.57
C ALA A 55 -16.35 -7.76 -15.09
N ARG A 56 -16.66 -7.91 -16.38
CA ARG A 56 -16.91 -9.22 -17.03
C ARG A 56 -15.61 -9.88 -17.53
N PHE A 57 -14.57 -9.10 -17.81
CA PHE A 57 -13.31 -9.59 -18.39
C PHE A 57 -12.21 -9.74 -17.35
N LEU A 58 -12.26 -8.94 -16.28
CA LEU A 58 -11.24 -8.98 -15.23
C LEU A 58 -11.48 -10.18 -14.30
N PRO A 59 -10.39 -10.79 -13.77
CA PRO A 59 -10.50 -11.85 -12.78
C PRO A 59 -11.24 -11.36 -11.54
N ALA A 60 -11.75 -12.29 -10.72
CA ALA A 60 -12.66 -11.99 -9.61
C ALA A 60 -12.04 -11.10 -8.53
N ASP A 61 -10.73 -11.10 -8.41
CA ASP A 61 -9.92 -10.33 -7.45
C ASP A 61 -9.49 -8.95 -7.95
N VAL A 62 -9.85 -8.57 -9.20
CA VAL A 62 -9.58 -7.24 -9.77
C VAL A 62 -10.89 -6.57 -10.18
N ARG A 63 -11.13 -5.37 -9.66
CA ARG A 63 -12.32 -4.56 -9.99
C ARG A 63 -11.95 -3.10 -10.21
N VAL A 64 -12.43 -2.56 -11.33
CA VAL A 64 -12.42 -1.11 -11.60
C VAL A 64 -13.68 -0.53 -10.98
N ARG A 65 -13.53 0.34 -9.99
CA ARG A 65 -14.65 0.95 -9.26
C ARG A 65 -15.19 2.17 -9.99
N GLN A 66 -14.28 2.96 -10.55
CA GLN A 66 -14.61 4.22 -11.21
C GLN A 66 -13.60 4.49 -12.33
N ILE A 67 -14.06 5.17 -13.38
CA ILE A 67 -13.23 5.72 -14.45
C ILE A 67 -13.65 7.18 -14.63
N VAL A 68 -12.67 8.08 -14.67
CA VAL A 68 -12.88 9.51 -14.91
C VAL A 68 -11.86 10.02 -15.92
N ARG A 69 -12.15 11.16 -16.57
CA ARG A 69 -11.14 11.86 -17.37
C ARG A 69 -10.11 12.47 -16.45
N ALA A 70 -8.85 12.23 -16.75
CA ALA A 70 -7.75 12.86 -16.05
C ALA A 70 -7.52 14.29 -16.58
N ALA A 71 -6.99 15.17 -15.74
CA ALA A 71 -6.49 16.46 -16.17
C ALA A 71 -5.30 16.30 -17.15
N PRO A 72 -5.08 17.25 -18.06
CA PRO A 72 -3.91 17.22 -18.93
C PRO A 72 -2.61 17.10 -18.13
N GLY A 73 -1.72 16.21 -18.54
CA GLY A 73 -0.43 15.96 -17.87
C GLY A 73 -0.51 15.11 -16.60
N PHE A 74 -1.68 14.58 -16.24
CA PHE A 74 -1.80 13.67 -15.09
C PHE A 74 -1.03 12.37 -15.31
N ASP A 75 -0.19 12.03 -14.34
CA ASP A 75 0.46 10.72 -14.25
C ASP A 75 0.12 10.08 -12.90
N ALA A 76 -0.51 8.90 -12.92
CA ALA A 76 -0.93 8.22 -11.69
C ALA A 76 0.22 7.92 -10.72
N ARG A 77 1.45 7.80 -11.21
CA ARG A 77 2.63 7.53 -10.38
C ARG A 77 3.30 8.81 -9.90
N PHE A 78 3.54 9.76 -10.82
CA PHE A 78 4.38 10.92 -10.55
C PHE A 78 3.59 12.14 -10.07
N SER A 79 2.27 12.23 -10.36
CA SER A 79 1.40 13.27 -9.79
C SER A 79 0.92 12.95 -8.36
N ALA A 80 1.14 11.74 -7.87
CA ALA A 80 0.67 11.35 -6.54
C ALA A 80 1.49 12.02 -5.44
N LEU A 81 0.80 12.73 -4.54
CA LEU A 81 1.36 13.46 -3.41
C LEU A 81 1.67 12.56 -2.23
N ARG A 82 0.80 11.57 -1.96
CA ARG A 82 1.01 10.60 -0.89
C ARG A 82 0.26 9.31 -1.14
N ARG A 83 0.70 8.24 -0.45
CA ARG A 83 0.08 6.90 -0.47
C ARG A 83 -0.21 6.50 0.96
N HIS A 84 -1.39 5.88 1.17
CA HIS A 84 -1.85 5.42 2.45
C HIS A 84 -1.95 3.89 2.44
N TYR A 85 -1.29 3.27 3.40
CA TYR A 85 -1.32 1.83 3.59
C TYR A 85 -1.88 1.48 4.97
N GLU A 86 -2.52 0.33 5.05
CA GLU A 86 -2.83 -0.35 6.29
C GLU A 86 -2.10 -1.69 6.33
N TYR A 87 -1.58 -2.03 7.51
CA TYR A 87 -1.09 -3.38 7.78
C TYR A 87 -1.87 -3.98 8.94
N ARG A 88 -2.49 -5.15 8.72
CA ARG A 88 -3.41 -5.76 9.67
C ARG A 88 -2.85 -7.05 10.24
N LEU A 89 -2.91 -7.17 11.58
CA LEU A 89 -2.50 -8.32 12.37
C LEU A 89 -3.68 -8.82 13.22
N SER A 90 -3.81 -10.12 13.36
CA SER A 90 -4.72 -10.73 14.35
C SER A 90 -3.91 -11.35 15.48
N LEU A 91 -4.20 -10.94 16.72
CA LEU A 91 -3.63 -11.49 17.95
C LEU A 91 -4.53 -12.60 18.54
N ALA A 92 -5.63 -12.95 17.85
CA ALA A 92 -6.52 -14.00 18.30
C ALA A 92 -5.78 -15.35 18.41
N PRO A 93 -5.98 -16.12 19.50
CA PRO A 93 -5.30 -17.39 19.70
C PRO A 93 -5.63 -18.44 18.63
N TYR A 94 -6.79 -18.33 17.98
CA TYR A 94 -7.21 -19.18 16.85
C TYR A 94 -6.69 -18.66 15.48
N GLY A 95 -5.96 -17.55 15.46
CA GLY A 95 -5.39 -16.96 14.23
C GLY A 95 -6.28 -15.91 13.59
N VAL A 96 -6.86 -16.19 12.42
CA VAL A 96 -7.66 -15.23 11.63
C VAL A 96 -8.94 -15.93 11.17
N GLU A 97 -10.06 -15.19 11.19
CA GLU A 97 -11.31 -15.66 10.59
C GLU A 97 -11.09 -16.09 9.11
N PRO A 98 -11.61 -17.26 8.70
CA PRO A 98 -11.36 -17.82 7.36
C PRO A 98 -11.67 -16.83 6.22
N GLN A 99 -12.71 -16.01 6.36
CA GLN A 99 -13.11 -14.99 5.39
C GLN A 99 -12.08 -13.85 5.24
N GLN A 100 -11.28 -13.61 6.27
CA GLN A 100 -10.27 -12.54 6.34
C GLN A 100 -8.83 -13.05 6.20
N ALA A 101 -8.64 -14.37 6.11
CA ALA A 101 -7.32 -15.01 6.13
C ALA A 101 -6.38 -14.55 5.01
N ARG A 102 -6.90 -13.99 3.93
CA ARG A 102 -6.10 -13.42 2.85
C ARG A 102 -5.63 -11.99 3.10
N PHE A 103 -6.29 -11.26 4.04
CA PHE A 103 -6.11 -9.81 4.25
C PHE A 103 -5.51 -9.46 5.60
N ILE A 104 -5.39 -10.43 6.50
CA ILE A 104 -4.89 -10.25 7.85
C ILE A 104 -3.79 -11.27 8.11
N THR A 105 -2.70 -10.84 8.74
CA THR A 105 -1.62 -11.72 9.17
C THR A 105 -1.91 -12.24 10.58
N PRO A 106 -2.00 -13.57 10.82
CA PRO A 106 -2.04 -14.10 12.17
C PRO A 106 -0.73 -13.82 12.89
N TRP A 107 -0.81 -13.42 14.16
CA TRP A 107 0.36 -13.13 14.98
C TRP A 107 0.12 -13.60 16.41
N SER A 108 0.71 -14.72 16.76
CA SER A 108 0.45 -15.40 18.04
C SER A 108 1.29 -14.88 19.20
N ARG A 109 2.28 -14.02 18.94
CA ARG A 109 3.15 -13.48 19.97
C ARG A 109 2.54 -12.22 20.58
N PRO A 110 2.65 -12.01 21.90
CA PRO A 110 2.25 -10.75 22.53
C PRO A 110 2.99 -9.56 21.91
N LEU A 111 2.32 -8.44 21.81
CA LEU A 111 2.88 -7.19 21.29
C LEU A 111 2.69 -6.06 22.29
N ASP A 112 3.77 -5.39 22.64
CA ASP A 112 3.78 -4.11 23.34
C ASP A 112 3.56 -2.97 22.31
N LEU A 113 2.32 -2.51 22.21
CA LEU A 113 1.96 -1.43 21.28
C LEU A 113 2.47 -0.07 21.71
N GLU A 114 2.76 0.15 23.01
CA GLU A 114 3.35 1.40 23.49
C GLU A 114 4.80 1.50 23.04
N ALA A 115 5.57 0.44 23.21
CA ALA A 115 6.94 0.34 22.70
C ALA A 115 6.98 0.50 21.17
N MET A 116 6.07 -0.16 20.43
CA MET A 116 5.96 -0.03 18.98
C MET A 116 5.62 1.41 18.57
N THR A 117 4.72 2.08 19.30
CA THR A 117 4.34 3.47 19.02
C THR A 117 5.51 4.43 19.29
N ALA A 118 6.23 4.23 20.39
CA ALA A 118 7.44 5.03 20.71
C ALA A 118 8.48 4.89 19.59
N ALA A 119 8.81 3.65 19.20
CA ALA A 119 9.74 3.37 18.11
C ALA A 119 9.27 3.91 16.74
N SER A 120 7.95 3.93 16.47
CA SER A 120 7.41 4.47 15.24
C SER A 120 7.64 5.97 15.07
N ARG A 121 7.68 6.72 16.18
CA ARG A 121 7.93 8.18 16.16
C ARG A 121 9.32 8.53 15.64
N GLU A 122 10.31 7.68 15.90
CA GLU A 122 11.70 7.87 15.41
C GLU A 122 11.80 7.77 13.89
N LEU A 123 10.81 7.14 13.23
CA LEU A 123 10.76 6.94 11.79
C LEU A 123 10.08 8.10 11.04
N LEU A 124 9.41 9.02 11.75
CA LEU A 124 8.63 10.07 11.08
C LEU A 124 9.53 11.16 10.48
N GLY A 125 9.03 11.79 9.42
CA GLY A 125 9.67 12.88 8.69
C GLY A 125 10.51 12.43 7.51
N LEU A 126 11.27 13.37 6.96
CA LEU A 126 12.14 13.16 5.80
C LEU A 126 13.45 12.49 6.25
N GLN A 127 13.62 11.21 5.88
CA GLN A 127 14.77 10.40 6.30
C GLN A 127 15.22 9.46 5.18
N ASP A 128 16.42 8.90 5.33
CA ASP A 128 16.91 7.82 4.47
C ASP A 128 16.47 6.47 5.01
N PHE A 129 15.63 5.78 4.26
CA PHE A 129 15.12 4.45 4.60
C PHE A 129 15.90 3.32 3.95
N ALA A 130 17.20 3.49 3.62
CA ALA A 130 18.04 2.47 3.00
C ALA A 130 17.98 1.13 3.75
N ALA A 131 18.01 1.14 5.07
CA ALA A 131 17.92 -0.06 5.91
C ALA A 131 16.61 -0.85 5.72
N PHE A 132 15.54 -0.19 5.29
CA PHE A 132 14.20 -0.77 5.12
C PHE A 132 13.85 -1.05 3.67
N CYS A 133 14.70 -0.65 2.71
CA CYS A 133 14.43 -0.76 1.29
C CYS A 133 15.20 -1.90 0.65
N ARG A 134 14.58 -2.60 -0.29
CA ARG A 134 15.33 -3.43 -1.21
C ARG A 134 15.95 -2.53 -2.27
N PHE A 135 17.26 -2.69 -2.50
CA PHE A 135 18.01 -1.90 -3.48
C PHE A 135 17.39 -1.98 -4.88
N ARG A 136 17.35 -0.84 -5.54
CA ARG A 136 16.98 -0.69 -6.94
C ARG A 136 17.80 0.43 -7.56
N GLU A 137 18.52 0.12 -8.60
CA GLU A 137 19.32 1.08 -9.36
C GLU A 137 18.48 2.30 -9.81
N GLY A 138 19.02 3.51 -9.64
CA GLY A 138 18.38 4.77 -10.02
C GLY A 138 17.19 5.19 -9.15
N ALA A 139 16.92 4.51 -8.01
CA ALA A 139 15.88 4.89 -7.08
C ALA A 139 16.49 5.43 -5.78
N THR A 140 16.00 6.59 -5.30
CA THR A 140 16.35 7.12 -3.97
C THR A 140 15.62 6.33 -2.87
N THR A 141 16.21 6.28 -1.68
CA THR A 141 15.64 5.73 -0.45
C THR A 141 15.16 6.81 0.52
N ILE A 142 15.40 8.09 0.20
CA ILE A 142 14.93 9.22 0.98
C ILE A 142 13.42 9.37 0.79
N ARG A 143 12.65 9.37 1.90
CA ARG A 143 11.18 9.47 1.92
C ARG A 143 10.72 10.34 3.07
N ASP A 144 9.58 10.98 2.89
CA ASP A 144 8.88 11.70 3.95
C ASP A 144 7.78 10.78 4.53
N LEU A 145 8.10 10.10 5.63
CA LEU A 145 7.12 9.27 6.36
C LEU A 145 6.28 10.16 7.26
N GLN A 146 5.04 10.41 6.87
CA GLN A 146 4.15 11.40 7.50
C GLN A 146 3.29 10.79 8.61
N ARG A 147 3.02 9.47 8.54
CA ARG A 147 2.22 8.76 9.53
C ARG A 147 2.70 7.33 9.69
N LEU A 148 2.84 6.90 10.94
CA LEU A 148 3.01 5.50 11.31
C LEU A 148 2.50 5.33 12.74
N ASP A 149 1.26 4.91 12.87
CA ASP A 149 0.59 4.69 14.15
C ASP A 149 -0.12 3.32 14.19
N TRP A 150 -0.41 2.89 15.41
CA TRP A 150 -0.99 1.59 15.70
C TRP A 150 -2.33 1.74 16.40
N GLN A 151 -3.33 1.03 15.90
CA GLN A 151 -4.66 0.98 16.50
C GLN A 151 -5.02 -0.46 16.83
N ARG A 152 -5.56 -0.68 18.03
CA ARG A 152 -6.07 -1.99 18.45
C ARG A 152 -7.59 -1.95 18.62
N SER A 153 -8.27 -2.96 18.05
CA SER A 153 -9.70 -3.19 18.23
C SER A 153 -9.92 -4.68 18.53
N GLY A 154 -10.10 -5.01 19.81
CA GLY A 154 -10.10 -6.41 20.25
C GLY A 154 -8.77 -7.10 19.94
N ASP A 155 -8.82 -8.17 19.16
CA ASP A 155 -7.62 -8.90 18.71
C ASP A 155 -7.03 -8.37 17.40
N LEU A 156 -7.70 -7.45 16.73
CA LEU A 156 -7.18 -6.84 15.52
C LEU A 156 -6.26 -5.66 15.86
N VAL A 157 -5.04 -5.69 15.32
CA VAL A 157 -4.09 -4.58 15.35
C VAL A 157 -3.88 -4.09 13.93
N THR A 158 -4.02 -2.78 13.72
CA THR A 158 -3.83 -2.13 12.42
C THR A 158 -2.75 -1.06 12.54
N ALA A 159 -1.73 -1.14 11.67
CA ALA A 159 -0.82 -0.04 11.43
C ALA A 159 -1.36 0.84 10.30
N HIS A 160 -1.36 2.15 10.48
CA HIS A 160 -1.64 3.14 9.44
C HIS A 160 -0.33 3.80 9.02
N VAL A 161 -0.02 3.75 7.74
CA VAL A 161 1.26 4.21 7.19
C VAL A 161 1.02 5.16 6.03
N THR A 162 1.53 6.38 6.12
CA THR A 162 1.42 7.39 5.05
C THR A 162 2.78 7.98 4.75
N ALA A 163 3.14 8.08 3.48
CA ALA A 163 4.34 8.75 3.00
C ALA A 163 4.11 9.38 1.62
N ASP A 164 5.01 10.28 1.23
CA ASP A 164 5.11 10.82 -0.13
C ASP A 164 5.28 9.72 -1.18
N ALA A 165 6.16 8.78 -0.89
CA ALA A 165 6.40 7.57 -1.68
C ALA A 165 6.97 6.44 -0.81
N PHE A 166 7.03 5.24 -1.37
CA PHE A 166 7.65 4.09 -0.70
C PHE A 166 8.66 3.44 -1.63
N CYS A 167 9.83 3.09 -1.09
CA CYS A 167 10.77 2.23 -1.79
C CYS A 167 10.36 0.75 -1.69
N TRP A 168 11.00 -0.11 -2.46
CA TRP A 168 10.61 -1.51 -2.55
C TRP A 168 10.70 -2.22 -1.20
N ASN A 169 9.60 -2.81 -0.77
CA ASN A 169 9.42 -3.54 0.50
C ASN A 169 9.38 -2.66 1.77
N MET A 170 9.48 -1.33 1.67
CA MET A 170 9.63 -0.43 2.81
C MET A 170 8.58 -0.66 3.91
N VAL A 171 7.28 -0.58 3.60
CA VAL A 171 6.22 -0.72 4.63
C VAL A 171 6.33 -2.05 5.37
N ARG A 172 6.52 -3.16 4.65
CA ARG A 172 6.67 -4.48 5.25
C ARG A 172 7.93 -4.60 6.11
N SER A 173 9.00 -3.93 5.72
CA SER A 173 10.25 -3.86 6.47
C SER A 173 10.07 -3.05 7.76
N LEU A 174 9.43 -1.88 7.69
CA LEU A 174 9.09 -1.06 8.86
C LEU A 174 8.24 -1.86 9.86
N VAL A 175 7.17 -2.48 9.39
CA VAL A 175 6.31 -3.31 10.24
C VAL A 175 7.10 -4.47 10.85
N GLY A 176 7.94 -5.15 10.08
CA GLY A 176 8.75 -6.27 10.58
C GLY A 176 9.75 -5.86 11.67
N ALA A 177 10.39 -4.70 11.54
CA ALA A 177 11.29 -4.15 12.55
C ALA A 177 10.50 -3.76 13.81
N LEU A 178 9.35 -3.08 13.66
CA LEU A 178 8.51 -2.68 14.79
C LEU A 178 7.89 -3.87 15.52
N LEU A 179 7.57 -4.97 14.82
CA LEU A 179 7.16 -6.22 15.46
C LEU A 179 8.28 -6.82 16.33
N ALA A 180 9.56 -6.67 15.93
CA ALA A 180 10.67 -7.12 16.77
C ALA A 180 10.78 -6.31 18.06
N VAL A 181 10.44 -5.00 18.01
CA VAL A 181 10.34 -4.15 19.21
C VAL A 181 9.12 -4.56 20.05
N GLY A 182 7.95 -4.70 19.46
CA GLY A 182 6.73 -5.08 20.18
C GLY A 182 6.80 -6.45 20.86
N GLU A 183 7.57 -7.37 20.32
CA GLU A 183 7.88 -8.68 20.94
C GLU A 183 8.94 -8.60 22.05
N GLY A 184 9.51 -7.43 22.33
CA GLY A 184 10.61 -7.27 23.29
C GLY A 184 11.93 -7.87 22.83
N ARG A 185 12.09 -8.26 21.57
CA ARG A 185 13.34 -8.78 21.01
C ARG A 185 14.36 -7.69 20.72
N ARG A 186 13.90 -6.44 20.62
CA ARG A 186 14.70 -5.23 20.39
C ARG A 186 14.15 -4.07 21.22
N GLU A 187 15.04 -3.24 21.72
CA GLU A 187 14.66 -2.00 22.40
C GLU A 187 14.13 -0.95 21.40
N PRO A 188 13.24 -0.03 21.81
CA PRO A 188 12.69 0.99 20.90
C PRO A 188 13.78 1.83 20.21
N GLY A 189 14.86 2.22 20.92
CA GLY A 189 15.97 2.99 20.37
C GLY A 189 16.80 2.28 19.28
N TRP A 190 16.65 0.97 19.12
CA TRP A 190 17.28 0.22 18.03
C TRP A 190 16.85 0.70 16.64
N ILE A 191 15.62 1.22 16.51
CA ILE A 191 15.08 1.75 15.26
C ILE A 191 15.90 2.95 14.75
N ALA A 192 16.32 3.84 15.65
CA ALA A 192 17.20 4.97 15.28
C ALA A 192 18.56 4.48 14.75
N GLY A 193 19.10 3.40 15.32
CA GLY A 193 20.32 2.77 14.83
C GLY A 193 20.16 2.18 13.41
N LEU A 194 18.98 1.66 13.07
CA LEU A 194 18.68 1.19 11.71
C LEU A 194 18.65 2.33 10.70
N LEU A 195 18.11 3.50 11.07
CA LEU A 195 18.06 4.67 10.17
C LEU A 195 19.47 5.20 9.84
N ALA A 196 20.44 4.98 10.72
CA ALA A 196 21.82 5.39 10.47
C ALA A 196 22.58 4.46 9.49
N ALA A 197 21.97 3.32 9.12
CA ALA A 197 22.60 2.36 8.20
C ALA A 197 22.31 2.74 6.73
N ASP A 198 23.34 2.66 5.90
CA ASP A 198 23.32 3.02 4.46
C ASP A 198 22.88 1.88 3.55
N SER A 199 22.57 0.71 4.11
CA SER A 199 22.17 -0.49 3.38
C SER A 199 21.12 -1.28 4.13
N ARG A 200 20.41 -2.16 3.40
CA ARG A 200 19.33 -2.98 3.95
C ARG A 200 19.83 -3.85 5.10
N SER A 201 19.17 -3.72 6.26
CA SER A 201 19.44 -4.55 7.42
C SER A 201 18.91 -5.97 7.24
N SER A 202 19.67 -6.96 7.71
CA SER A 202 19.27 -8.37 7.86
C SER A 202 18.80 -8.72 9.27
N GLU A 203 18.77 -7.75 10.20
CA GLU A 203 18.46 -7.99 11.62
C GLU A 203 16.98 -8.25 11.91
N TYR A 204 16.11 -8.05 10.91
CA TYR A 204 14.68 -8.32 11.00
C TYR A 204 14.14 -8.94 9.71
N ALA A 205 13.04 -9.66 9.82
CA ALA A 205 12.30 -10.16 8.67
C ALA A 205 11.20 -9.17 8.25
N ALA A 206 11.05 -8.93 6.96
CA ALA A 206 9.91 -8.16 6.46
C ALA A 206 8.59 -8.88 6.79
N ALA A 207 7.60 -8.12 7.25
CA ALA A 207 6.28 -8.67 7.58
C ALA A 207 5.61 -9.34 6.37
N PRO A 208 4.77 -10.39 6.56
CA PRO A 208 4.08 -11.08 5.48
C PRO A 208 3.27 -10.16 4.57
N ALA A 209 3.23 -10.43 3.26
CA ALA A 209 2.57 -9.56 2.28
C ALA A 209 1.07 -9.42 2.51
N ARG A 210 0.40 -10.51 2.94
CA ARG A 210 -1.07 -10.59 3.05
C ARG A 210 -1.71 -9.55 3.97
N GLY A 211 -0.99 -9.07 5.00
CA GLY A 211 -1.52 -8.04 5.91
C GLY A 211 -1.52 -6.65 5.31
N LEU A 212 -0.79 -6.41 4.21
CA LEU A 212 -0.59 -5.09 3.64
C LEU A 212 -1.63 -4.75 2.57
N THR A 213 -2.24 -3.57 2.69
CA THR A 213 -3.22 -3.04 1.74
C THR A 213 -2.94 -1.58 1.42
N LEU A 214 -2.83 -1.22 0.14
CA LEU A 214 -2.87 0.17 -0.31
C LEU A 214 -4.33 0.64 -0.25
N VAL A 215 -4.65 1.59 0.64
CA VAL A 215 -6.05 2.02 0.89
C VAL A 215 -6.44 3.26 0.11
N SER A 216 -5.52 4.19 -0.14
CA SER A 216 -5.77 5.36 -0.97
C SER A 216 -4.48 6.01 -1.49
N VAL A 217 -4.64 6.87 -2.49
CA VAL A 217 -3.60 7.72 -3.07
C VAL A 217 -4.16 9.13 -3.21
N ASP A 218 -3.43 10.12 -2.71
CA ASP A 218 -3.79 11.54 -2.83
C ASP A 218 -3.06 12.17 -4.03
N TYR A 219 -3.76 13.06 -4.73
CA TYR A 219 -3.28 13.81 -5.90
C TYR A 219 -3.45 15.31 -5.72
#